data_7750e2c6d7be20e8abc72d315cc87ffe
#
_entry.id   7750e2c6d7be20e8abc72d315cc87ffe
#
_cell.length_a   1.000
_cell.length_b   1.000
_cell.length_c   1.000
_cell.angle_alpha   90.00
_cell.angle_beta   90.00
_cell.angle_gamma   90.00
#
_symmetry.space_group_name_H-M   'P 1'
#
loop_
_entity.id
_entity.type
_entity.pdbx_description
1 polymer ?
#
loop_
_entity_poly.entity_id
_entity_poly.type
_entity_poly.pdbx_seq_one_letter_code
_entity_poly.pdbx_strand_id
1 'polypeptide(L)'
;SGVAVTIKVLSVFGTRPEAIKMAPLALALAADARFDARICVTGQHREMLDQVMRLFDLSADHDLAVMRPGQDLIGVATAVLSGMAEVFAHQRPDMVLVHGDTLTTLAASLSAYWHRIPVAHVEAGLRTGDLYAPWPEEANRKLTGGLAALHFAPTTRASQNLRAEGIDPRIITVTGNTVIDALLKVVARLRSDADLHARVTAGLPLPTPGRRMVLVTGHRRENFGAGFERICAALARLARDFPSVDLVYPVHLNPNVQEPVNRLLSGLSNVHLIAPLDYLPFVAMLDAATLVLMVFGFTVIVADIVNPIKIF
;
A
#
# COMPACT_ATOMS: atom_id res chain seq x y z
N SER A 1 -20.03 37.29 -12.74
CA SER A 1 -19.33 36.02 -12.93
C SER A 1 -18.31 35.88 -11.81
N GLY A 2 -18.68 35.17 -10.73
CA GLY A 2 -17.76 34.84 -9.66
C GLY A 2 -16.71 33.89 -10.21
N VAL A 3 -15.44 34.22 -10.09
CA VAL A 3 -14.32 33.30 -10.31
C VAL A 3 -14.46 32.21 -9.25
N ALA A 4 -14.75 30.98 -9.65
CA ALA A 4 -14.78 29.86 -8.73
C ALA A 4 -13.37 29.74 -8.11
N VAL A 5 -13.28 29.92 -6.80
CA VAL A 5 -11.99 29.77 -6.07
C VAL A 5 -11.63 28.30 -6.10
N THR A 6 -10.58 27.95 -6.83
CA THR A 6 -10.04 26.58 -6.91
C THR A 6 -9.21 26.30 -5.67
N ILE A 7 -9.48 25.19 -4.98
CA ILE A 7 -8.73 24.76 -3.78
C ILE A 7 -7.44 24.07 -4.24
N LYS A 8 -6.30 24.59 -3.84
CA LYS A 8 -4.97 24.02 -4.17
C LYS A 8 -4.62 22.92 -3.19
N VAL A 9 -4.49 21.70 -3.69
CA VAL A 9 -4.19 20.51 -2.89
C VAL A 9 -2.87 19.89 -3.36
N LEU A 10 -1.95 19.68 -2.43
CA LEU A 10 -0.67 19.01 -2.69
C LEU A 10 -0.65 17.65 -2.02
N SER A 11 -0.66 16.57 -2.80
CA SER A 11 -0.48 15.21 -2.31
C SER A 11 1.00 14.88 -2.21
N VAL A 12 1.47 14.44 -1.02
CA VAL A 12 2.88 14.13 -0.77
C VAL A 12 3.05 12.68 -0.38
N PHE A 13 3.89 11.95 -1.11
CA PHE A 13 4.21 10.55 -0.81
C PHE A 13 5.59 10.17 -1.38
N GLY A 14 6.18 9.07 -0.87
CA GLY A 14 7.55 8.72 -1.24
C GLY A 14 7.80 7.27 -1.56
N THR A 15 6.88 6.36 -1.16
CA THR A 15 7.04 4.92 -1.32
C THR A 15 5.99 4.33 -2.27
N ARG A 16 6.28 3.13 -2.79
CA ARG A 16 5.33 2.39 -3.62
C ARG A 16 3.97 2.13 -2.95
N PRO A 17 3.90 1.67 -1.68
CA PRO A 17 2.62 1.46 -1.02
C PRO A 17 1.80 2.73 -0.85
N GLU A 18 2.44 3.86 -0.54
CA GLU A 18 1.77 5.16 -0.48
C GLU A 18 1.23 5.57 -1.85
N ALA A 19 2.04 5.47 -2.90
CA ALA A 19 1.64 5.81 -4.26
C ALA A 19 0.43 5.00 -4.74
N ILE A 20 0.40 3.69 -4.49
CA ILE A 20 -0.74 2.83 -4.82
C ILE A 20 -2.02 3.35 -4.16
N LYS A 21 -1.97 3.67 -2.88
CA LYS A 21 -3.13 4.09 -2.10
C LYS A 21 -3.53 5.55 -2.37
N MET A 22 -2.56 6.41 -2.74
CA MET A 22 -2.82 7.81 -3.08
C MET A 22 -3.28 8.02 -4.52
N ALA A 23 -2.95 7.10 -5.44
CA ALA A 23 -3.31 7.23 -6.85
C ALA A 23 -4.82 7.41 -7.10
N PRO A 24 -5.73 6.62 -6.52
CA PRO A 24 -7.17 6.84 -6.71
C PRO A 24 -7.63 8.23 -6.27
N LEU A 25 -7.08 8.71 -5.15
CA LEU A 25 -7.39 10.03 -4.61
C LEU A 25 -6.84 11.15 -5.50
N ALA A 26 -5.59 11.03 -5.93
CA ALA A 26 -4.97 12.00 -6.84
C ALA A 26 -5.74 12.12 -8.16
N LEU A 27 -6.15 10.99 -8.74
CA LEU A 27 -6.99 10.95 -9.94
C LEU A 27 -8.36 11.60 -9.73
N ALA A 28 -9.01 11.33 -8.59
CA ALA A 28 -10.30 11.91 -8.26
C ALA A 28 -10.22 13.43 -8.09
N LEU A 29 -9.16 13.91 -7.40
CA LEU A 29 -8.92 15.34 -7.23
C LEU A 29 -8.61 16.04 -8.57
N ALA A 30 -7.81 15.43 -9.42
CA ALA A 30 -7.48 15.98 -10.74
C ALA A 30 -8.67 16.02 -11.69
N ALA A 31 -9.65 15.12 -11.52
CA ALA A 31 -10.88 15.09 -12.32
C ALA A 31 -11.95 16.10 -11.87
N ASP A 32 -11.80 16.73 -10.70
CA ASP A 32 -12.77 17.64 -10.14
C ASP A 32 -12.28 19.10 -10.27
N ALA A 33 -12.98 19.90 -11.07
CA ALA A 33 -12.62 21.28 -11.37
C ALA A 33 -12.58 22.23 -10.14
N ARG A 34 -13.06 21.78 -8.99
CA ARG A 34 -12.96 22.55 -7.73
C ARG A 34 -11.55 22.54 -7.16
N PHE A 35 -10.68 21.64 -7.63
CA PHE A 35 -9.33 21.45 -7.10
C PHE A 35 -8.25 21.76 -8.14
N ASP A 36 -7.19 22.45 -7.73
CA ASP A 36 -5.88 22.44 -8.39
C ASP A 36 -5.03 21.39 -7.66
N ALA A 37 -5.09 20.15 -8.17
CA ALA A 37 -4.44 19.01 -7.56
C ALA A 37 -3.01 18.84 -8.09
N ARG A 38 -2.04 18.83 -7.19
CA ARG A 38 -0.61 18.66 -7.48
C ARG A 38 -0.04 17.48 -6.70
N ILE A 39 1.04 16.90 -7.22
CA ILE A 39 1.74 15.76 -6.63
C ILE A 39 3.19 16.14 -6.37
N CYS A 40 3.63 15.91 -5.12
CA CYS A 40 5.03 15.96 -4.73
C CYS A 40 5.49 14.57 -4.31
N VAL A 41 6.53 14.06 -4.96
CA VAL A 41 7.15 12.79 -4.58
C VAL A 41 8.49 13.04 -3.89
N THR A 42 8.79 12.24 -2.85
CA THR A 42 10.07 12.34 -2.16
C THR A 42 11.12 11.39 -2.75
N GLY A 43 10.70 10.41 -3.55
CA GLY A 43 11.60 9.51 -4.27
C GLY A 43 12.34 8.51 -3.39
N GLN A 44 11.72 8.04 -2.30
CA GLN A 44 12.33 7.14 -1.33
C GLN A 44 12.70 5.77 -1.92
N HIS A 45 11.97 5.28 -2.95
CA HIS A 45 12.25 4.06 -3.73
C HIS A 45 11.89 4.31 -5.19
N ARG A 46 12.76 5.01 -5.92
CA ARG A 46 12.51 5.61 -7.22
C ARG A 46 11.88 4.67 -8.24
N GLU A 47 12.54 3.57 -8.58
CA GLU A 47 12.04 2.66 -9.60
C GLU A 47 10.65 2.10 -9.31
N MET A 48 10.42 1.67 -8.08
CA MET A 48 9.13 1.11 -7.66
C MET A 48 8.02 2.16 -7.63
N LEU A 49 8.36 3.39 -7.26
CA LEU A 49 7.43 4.52 -7.27
C LEU A 49 7.05 4.89 -8.70
N ASP A 50 8.04 5.00 -9.60
CA ASP A 50 7.82 5.33 -11.00
C ASP A 50 6.97 4.29 -11.74
N GLN A 51 7.08 3.01 -11.40
CA GLN A 51 6.22 1.96 -11.93
C GLN A 51 4.74 2.21 -11.59
N VAL A 52 4.44 2.59 -10.34
CA VAL A 52 3.08 2.90 -9.91
C VAL A 52 2.58 4.19 -10.55
N MET A 53 3.40 5.23 -10.60
CA MET A 53 3.04 6.49 -11.27
C MET A 53 2.66 6.24 -12.73
N ARG A 54 3.46 5.46 -13.48
CA ARG A 54 3.12 5.07 -14.86
C ARG A 54 1.87 4.21 -14.95
N LEU A 55 1.66 3.27 -13.99
CA LEU A 55 0.48 2.41 -13.98
C LEU A 55 -0.82 3.19 -13.90
N PHE A 56 -0.83 4.27 -13.12
CA PHE A 56 -2.00 5.12 -12.92
C PHE A 56 -1.99 6.39 -13.79
N ASP A 57 -1.07 6.49 -14.76
CA ASP A 57 -0.90 7.66 -15.63
C ASP A 57 -0.76 8.99 -14.85
N LEU A 58 -0.04 8.92 -13.71
CA LEU A 58 0.26 10.07 -12.87
C LEU A 58 1.65 10.63 -13.16
N SER A 59 1.79 11.95 -13.04
CA SER A 59 3.06 12.66 -13.08
C SER A 59 3.26 13.47 -11.81
N ALA A 60 4.50 13.56 -11.33
CA ALA A 60 4.83 14.42 -10.20
C ALA A 60 5.09 15.84 -10.70
N ASP A 61 4.49 16.83 -10.03
CA ASP A 61 4.78 18.26 -10.24
C ASP A 61 6.10 18.64 -9.55
N HIS A 62 6.39 17.99 -8.41
CA HIS A 62 7.63 18.17 -7.66
C HIS A 62 8.23 16.80 -7.31
N ASP A 63 9.55 16.72 -7.43
CA ASP A 63 10.34 15.56 -7.08
C ASP A 63 11.53 15.97 -6.22
N LEU A 64 11.49 15.61 -4.96
CA LEU A 64 12.53 16.01 -4.01
C LEU A 64 13.79 15.15 -4.09
N ALA A 65 13.71 13.94 -4.68
CA ALA A 65 14.83 13.02 -4.86
C ALA A 65 15.70 12.87 -3.59
N VAL A 66 15.05 12.65 -2.43
CA VAL A 66 15.69 12.75 -1.11
C VAL A 66 16.68 11.62 -0.80
N MET A 67 16.60 10.48 -1.52
CA MET A 67 17.40 9.30 -1.18
C MET A 67 18.83 9.40 -1.65
N ARG A 68 19.74 9.15 -0.71
CA ARG A 68 21.19 9.04 -0.94
C ARG A 68 21.71 7.73 -0.32
N PRO A 69 22.73 7.09 -0.89
CA PRO A 69 23.31 5.89 -0.29
C PRO A 69 23.77 6.12 1.15
N GLY A 70 23.45 5.18 2.04
CA GLY A 70 23.89 5.24 3.44
C GLY A 70 23.19 6.25 4.34
N GLN A 71 22.10 6.86 3.86
CA GLN A 71 21.35 7.86 4.63
C GLN A 71 20.55 7.19 5.76
N ASP A 72 20.62 7.77 6.96
CA ASP A 72 19.82 7.38 8.12
C ASP A 72 18.44 8.09 8.13
N LEU A 73 17.61 7.78 9.11
CA LEU A 73 16.29 8.40 9.26
C LEU A 73 16.38 9.91 9.43
N ILE A 74 17.38 10.42 10.13
CA ILE A 74 17.58 11.86 10.36
C ILE A 74 17.89 12.55 9.03
N GLY A 75 18.77 11.97 8.23
CA GLY A 75 19.12 12.49 6.91
C GLY A 75 17.93 12.55 5.97
N VAL A 76 17.11 11.49 5.94
CA VAL A 76 15.87 11.46 5.14
C VAL A 76 14.87 12.52 5.62
N ALA A 77 14.63 12.59 6.94
CA ALA A 77 13.70 13.57 7.52
C ALA A 77 14.14 15.00 7.19
N THR A 78 15.43 15.31 7.36
CA THR A 78 15.99 16.62 7.08
C THR A 78 15.83 16.99 5.59
N ALA A 79 16.09 16.05 4.68
CA ALA A 79 15.95 16.27 3.25
C ALA A 79 14.48 16.54 2.86
N VAL A 80 13.52 15.79 3.43
CA VAL A 80 12.09 16.02 3.20
C VAL A 80 11.66 17.36 3.76
N LEU A 81 12.05 17.70 5.00
CA LEU A 81 11.72 18.99 5.63
C LEU A 81 12.20 20.17 4.78
N SER A 82 13.45 20.15 4.35
CA SER A 82 14.05 21.22 3.55
C SER A 82 13.42 21.29 2.16
N GLY A 83 13.26 20.16 1.47
CA GLY A 83 12.64 20.13 0.15
C GLY A 83 11.18 20.59 0.16
N MET A 84 10.40 20.21 1.17
CA MET A 84 9.02 20.69 1.34
C MET A 84 8.98 22.21 1.59
N ALA A 85 9.91 22.75 2.38
CA ALA A 85 9.99 24.19 2.60
C ALA A 85 10.23 24.97 1.28
N GLU A 86 11.08 24.46 0.41
CA GLU A 86 11.31 25.03 -0.93
C GLU A 86 10.04 24.97 -1.80
N VAL A 87 9.34 23.82 -1.81
CA VAL A 87 8.08 23.66 -2.53
C VAL A 87 7.05 24.69 -2.03
N PHE A 88 6.90 24.84 -0.71
CA PHE A 88 5.92 25.77 -0.13
C PHE A 88 6.26 27.25 -0.37
N ALA A 89 7.54 27.59 -0.52
CA ALA A 89 7.97 28.95 -0.87
C ALA A 89 7.53 29.33 -2.31
N HIS A 90 7.49 28.36 -3.23
CA HIS A 90 7.12 28.61 -4.62
C HIS A 90 5.64 28.34 -4.90
N GLN A 91 5.07 27.35 -4.26
CA GLN A 91 3.68 26.94 -4.45
C GLN A 91 3.02 26.67 -3.10
N ARG A 92 2.33 27.68 -2.57
CA ARG A 92 1.59 27.54 -1.31
C ARG A 92 0.25 26.87 -1.56
N PRO A 93 0.07 25.59 -1.19
CA PRO A 93 -1.22 24.93 -1.26
C PRO A 93 -2.15 25.39 -0.14
N ASP A 94 -3.46 25.24 -0.34
CA ASP A 94 -4.47 25.44 0.71
C ASP A 94 -4.53 24.23 1.66
N MET A 95 -4.09 23.05 1.19
CA MET A 95 -4.03 21.81 1.97
C MET A 95 -2.95 20.88 1.45
N VAL A 96 -2.26 20.21 2.37
CA VAL A 96 -1.33 19.11 2.08
C VAL A 96 -1.98 17.79 2.47
N LEU A 97 -2.00 16.81 1.56
CA LEU A 97 -2.43 15.44 1.83
C LEU A 97 -1.21 14.56 2.04
N VAL A 98 -1.21 13.81 3.14
CA VAL A 98 -0.19 12.79 3.46
C VAL A 98 -0.87 11.46 3.73
N HIS A 99 -0.13 10.36 3.62
CA HIS A 99 -0.68 9.02 3.74
C HIS A 99 0.08 8.16 4.77
N GLY A 100 -0.67 7.52 5.67
CA GLY A 100 -0.15 6.46 6.53
C GLY A 100 0.85 6.95 7.57
N ASP A 101 2.04 6.33 7.59
CA ASP A 101 2.96 6.39 8.72
C ASP A 101 4.46 6.44 8.34
N THR A 102 4.75 6.74 7.08
CA THR A 102 6.15 6.86 6.65
C THR A 102 6.83 8.10 7.26
N LEU A 103 8.14 8.11 7.19
CA LEU A 103 8.92 9.28 7.58
C LEU A 103 8.60 10.49 6.68
N THR A 104 8.31 10.26 5.39
CA THR A 104 7.79 11.28 4.47
C THR A 104 6.52 11.91 5.01
N THR A 105 5.56 11.11 5.47
CA THR A 105 4.30 11.55 6.04
C THR A 105 4.51 12.50 7.23
N LEU A 106 5.35 12.10 8.19
CA LEU A 106 5.65 12.94 9.36
C LEU A 106 6.39 14.21 8.98
N ALA A 107 7.48 14.11 8.21
CA ALA A 107 8.32 15.26 7.87
C ALA A 107 7.57 16.29 6.99
N ALA A 108 6.78 15.83 6.02
CA ALA A 108 5.94 16.72 5.21
C ALA A 108 4.86 17.40 6.06
N SER A 109 4.23 16.68 6.99
CA SER A 109 3.23 17.25 7.91
C SER A 109 3.83 18.31 8.82
N LEU A 110 5.03 18.06 9.36
CA LEU A 110 5.73 19.01 10.22
C LEU A 110 6.14 20.27 9.46
N SER A 111 6.68 20.12 8.24
CA SER A 111 7.00 21.26 7.37
C SER A 111 5.74 22.07 7.03
N ALA A 112 4.63 21.41 6.66
CA ALA A 112 3.36 22.08 6.37
C ALA A 112 2.84 22.87 7.60
N TYR A 113 2.88 22.26 8.79
CA TYR A 113 2.46 22.90 10.03
C TYR A 113 3.27 24.18 10.32
N TRP A 114 4.59 24.16 10.16
CA TRP A 114 5.43 25.34 10.36
C TRP A 114 5.17 26.45 9.33
N HIS A 115 4.70 26.08 8.13
CA HIS A 115 4.26 27.04 7.11
C HIS A 115 2.79 27.45 7.26
N ARG A 116 2.10 26.99 8.33
CA ARG A 116 0.65 27.23 8.58
C ARG A 116 -0.22 26.75 7.43
N ILE A 117 0.13 25.61 6.83
CA ILE A 117 -0.65 24.94 5.80
C ILE A 117 -1.35 23.75 6.45
N PRO A 118 -2.70 23.66 6.37
CA PRO A 118 -3.44 22.53 6.91
C PRO A 118 -3.01 21.20 6.30
N VAL A 119 -2.99 20.15 7.14
CA VAL A 119 -2.66 18.78 6.73
C VAL A 119 -3.90 17.92 6.79
N ALA A 120 -4.15 17.13 5.76
CA ALA A 120 -5.14 16.05 5.75
C ALA A 120 -4.42 14.70 5.75
N HIS A 121 -4.72 13.86 6.72
CA HIS A 121 -4.07 12.57 6.94
C HIS A 121 -4.95 11.43 6.41
N VAL A 122 -4.52 10.81 5.33
CA VAL A 122 -5.16 9.64 4.70
C VAL A 122 -4.65 8.37 5.38
N GLU A 123 -5.51 7.39 5.61
CA GLU A 123 -5.26 6.17 6.40
C GLU A 123 -4.90 6.50 7.87
N ALA A 124 -5.58 7.48 8.42
CA ALA A 124 -5.37 7.96 9.78
C ALA A 124 -5.95 7.00 10.84
N GLY A 125 -5.31 6.95 12.01
CA GLY A 125 -5.88 6.29 13.20
C GLY A 125 -5.55 4.82 13.36
N LEU A 126 -4.69 4.22 12.52
CA LEU A 126 -4.14 2.90 12.80
C LEU A 126 -3.22 2.97 14.02
N ARG A 127 -3.36 2.04 14.98
CA ARG A 127 -2.57 2.01 16.23
C ARG A 127 -2.25 0.59 16.64
N THR A 128 -1.02 0.38 17.12
CA THR A 128 -0.59 -0.81 17.84
C THR A 128 -0.59 -0.59 19.34
N GLY A 129 -0.39 0.67 19.78
CA GLY A 129 -0.23 1.05 21.17
C GLY A 129 1.21 0.99 21.68
N ASP A 130 2.15 0.45 20.90
CA ASP A 130 3.57 0.40 21.22
C ASP A 130 4.36 1.28 20.24
N LEU A 131 4.99 2.37 20.75
CA LEU A 131 5.75 3.33 19.93
C LEU A 131 6.94 2.70 19.20
N TYR A 132 7.41 1.55 19.65
CA TYR A 132 8.54 0.84 19.08
C TYR A 132 8.13 -0.36 18.23
N ALA A 133 6.82 -0.60 18.01
CA ALA A 133 6.31 -1.72 17.22
C ALA A 133 5.03 -1.37 16.42
N PRO A 134 5.12 -1.15 15.10
CA PRO A 134 6.33 -1.07 14.27
C PRO A 134 7.11 0.22 14.52
N TRP A 135 8.42 0.13 14.40
CA TRP A 135 9.31 1.29 14.55
C TRP A 135 9.91 1.69 13.19
N PRO A 136 9.89 2.98 12.80
CA PRO A 136 9.40 4.17 13.54
C PRO A 136 7.92 4.52 13.27
N GLU A 137 7.18 3.67 12.57
CA GLU A 137 5.87 3.96 11.97
C GLU A 137 4.80 4.33 13.02
N GLU A 138 4.76 3.64 14.17
CA GLU A 138 3.74 3.97 15.21
C GLU A 138 3.91 5.39 15.75
N ALA A 139 5.14 5.82 15.98
CA ALA A 139 5.42 7.19 16.40
C ALA A 139 5.08 8.19 15.29
N ASN A 140 5.48 7.90 14.05
CA ASN A 140 5.21 8.79 12.90
C ASN A 140 3.71 9.08 12.76
N ARG A 141 2.85 8.05 12.80
CA ARG A 141 1.40 8.25 12.62
C ARG A 141 0.72 8.92 13.81
N LYS A 142 1.22 8.70 15.04
CA LYS A 142 0.71 9.42 16.22
C LYS A 142 1.05 10.91 16.16
N LEU A 143 2.28 11.25 15.83
CA LEU A 143 2.73 12.64 15.70
C LEU A 143 2.02 13.35 14.53
N THR A 144 1.89 12.69 13.39
CA THR A 144 1.11 13.20 12.25
C THR A 144 -0.34 13.46 12.63
N GLY A 145 -0.96 12.54 13.39
CA GLY A 145 -2.34 12.69 13.89
C GLY A 145 -2.52 13.93 14.75
N GLY A 146 -1.52 14.29 15.56
CA GLY A 146 -1.55 15.52 16.38
C GLY A 146 -1.44 16.81 15.59
N LEU A 147 -0.90 16.76 14.34
CA LEU A 147 -0.73 17.92 13.48
C LEU A 147 -1.86 18.09 12.45
N ALA A 148 -2.57 17.02 12.12
CA ALA A 148 -3.54 17.00 11.04
C ALA A 148 -4.82 17.79 11.37
N ALA A 149 -5.28 18.58 10.40
CA ALA A 149 -6.54 19.33 10.46
C ALA A 149 -7.75 18.48 10.03
N LEU A 150 -7.52 17.44 9.20
CA LEU A 150 -8.53 16.47 8.78
C LEU A 150 -7.96 15.05 8.85
N HIS A 151 -8.79 14.09 9.24
CA HIS A 151 -8.44 12.68 9.34
C HIS A 151 -9.38 11.82 8.52
N PHE A 152 -8.83 11.07 7.56
CA PHE A 152 -9.56 10.08 6.78
C PHE A 152 -9.22 8.69 7.29
N ALA A 153 -10.08 8.17 8.16
CA ALA A 153 -9.86 6.89 8.82
C ALA A 153 -10.32 5.72 7.94
N PRO A 154 -9.55 4.64 7.79
CA PRO A 154 -9.93 3.51 6.94
C PRO A 154 -11.04 2.65 7.56
N THR A 155 -11.22 2.70 8.88
CA THR A 155 -12.21 1.90 9.60
C THR A 155 -12.81 2.66 10.78
N THR A 156 -13.94 2.17 11.28
CA THR A 156 -14.54 2.67 12.53
C THR A 156 -13.59 2.53 13.71
N ARG A 157 -12.80 1.43 13.79
CA ARG A 157 -11.80 1.25 14.85
C ARG A 157 -10.70 2.32 14.77
N ALA A 158 -10.21 2.64 13.58
CA ALA A 158 -9.23 3.70 13.39
C ALA A 158 -9.79 5.07 13.85
N SER A 159 -11.05 5.37 13.51
CA SER A 159 -11.75 6.56 14.03
C SER A 159 -11.87 6.57 15.55
N GLN A 160 -12.17 5.44 16.18
CA GLN A 160 -12.22 5.31 17.63
C GLN A 160 -10.87 5.56 18.30
N ASN A 161 -9.77 5.07 17.71
CA ASN A 161 -8.42 5.34 18.20
C ASN A 161 -8.11 6.84 18.23
N LEU A 162 -8.44 7.57 17.14
CA LEU A 162 -8.26 9.02 17.07
C LEU A 162 -9.09 9.76 18.15
N ARG A 163 -10.33 9.37 18.34
CA ARG A 163 -11.20 9.94 19.38
C ARG A 163 -10.66 9.68 20.79
N ALA A 164 -10.11 8.48 21.04
CA ALA A 164 -9.50 8.13 22.32
C ALA A 164 -8.23 8.96 22.61
N GLU A 165 -7.57 9.49 21.57
CA GLU A 165 -6.45 10.42 21.67
C GLU A 165 -6.88 11.89 21.75
N GLY A 166 -8.18 12.17 21.83
CA GLY A 166 -8.73 13.52 22.00
C GLY A 166 -8.95 14.29 20.70
N ILE A 167 -8.87 13.64 19.53
CA ILE A 167 -9.16 14.29 18.25
C ILE A 167 -10.67 14.55 18.14
N ASP A 168 -11.02 15.77 17.72
CA ASP A 168 -12.42 16.18 17.54
C ASP A 168 -13.12 15.29 16.48
N PRO A 169 -14.24 14.63 16.82
CA PRO A 169 -14.98 13.82 15.86
C PRO A 169 -15.40 14.54 14.58
N ARG A 170 -15.56 15.86 14.62
CA ARG A 170 -15.97 16.66 13.45
C ARG A 170 -14.94 16.73 12.35
N ILE A 171 -13.66 16.47 12.65
CA ILE A 171 -12.56 16.44 11.67
C ILE A 171 -12.15 15.01 11.30
N ILE A 172 -12.90 14.00 11.75
CA ILE A 172 -12.65 12.58 11.43
C ILE A 172 -13.75 12.07 10.48
N THR A 173 -13.36 11.56 9.34
CA THR A 173 -14.27 10.91 8.39
C THR A 173 -13.80 9.46 8.15
N VAL A 174 -14.72 8.49 8.27
CA VAL A 174 -14.44 7.10 7.91
C VAL A 174 -14.68 6.94 6.41
N THR A 175 -13.61 6.69 5.66
CA THR A 175 -13.62 6.68 4.19
C THR A 175 -13.42 5.29 3.58
N GLY A 176 -13.08 4.29 4.36
CA GLY A 176 -12.54 3.04 3.83
C GLY A 176 -11.04 3.16 3.50
N ASN A 177 -10.49 2.11 2.89
CA ASN A 177 -9.08 2.06 2.52
C ASN A 177 -8.94 2.16 1.00
N THR A 178 -8.24 3.18 0.54
CA THR A 178 -8.01 3.46 -0.89
C THR A 178 -7.21 2.39 -1.62
N VAL A 179 -6.59 1.44 -0.91
CA VAL A 179 -5.98 0.25 -1.53
C VAL A 179 -7.01 -0.57 -2.32
N ILE A 180 -8.27 -0.59 -1.86
CA ILE A 180 -9.36 -1.28 -2.55
C ILE A 180 -9.69 -0.57 -3.87
N ASP A 181 -9.79 0.77 -3.84
CA ASP A 181 -10.05 1.57 -5.03
C ASP A 181 -8.93 1.40 -6.07
N ALA A 182 -7.67 1.37 -5.61
CA ALA A 182 -6.52 1.12 -6.47
C ALA A 182 -6.59 -0.27 -7.12
N LEU A 183 -6.87 -1.31 -6.32
CA LEU A 183 -7.03 -2.68 -6.80
C LEU A 183 -8.13 -2.76 -7.87
N LEU A 184 -9.32 -2.22 -7.59
CA LEU A 184 -10.45 -2.27 -8.51
C LEU A 184 -10.19 -1.52 -9.81
N LYS A 185 -9.49 -0.38 -9.77
CA LYS A 185 -9.07 0.35 -10.99
C LYS A 185 -8.11 -0.48 -11.85
N VAL A 186 -7.14 -1.15 -11.23
CA VAL A 186 -6.20 -1.99 -11.96
C VAL A 186 -6.88 -3.23 -12.54
N VAL A 187 -7.77 -3.88 -11.80
CA VAL A 187 -8.58 -5.01 -12.29
C VAL A 187 -9.43 -4.57 -13.48
N ALA A 188 -10.12 -3.42 -13.39
CA ALA A 188 -10.91 -2.90 -14.49
C ALA A 188 -10.06 -2.64 -15.75
N ARG A 189 -8.85 -2.08 -15.58
CA ARG A 189 -7.90 -1.85 -16.69
C ARG A 189 -7.46 -3.17 -17.33
N LEU A 190 -7.09 -4.18 -16.53
CA LEU A 190 -6.70 -5.50 -17.03
C LEU A 190 -7.83 -6.19 -17.77
N ARG A 191 -9.07 -6.08 -17.31
CA ARG A 191 -10.24 -6.69 -17.97
C ARG A 191 -10.65 -5.98 -19.25
N SER A 192 -10.39 -4.67 -19.37
CA SER A 192 -10.73 -3.89 -20.55
C SER A 192 -9.65 -3.90 -21.64
N ASP A 193 -8.40 -4.28 -21.32
CA ASP A 193 -7.25 -4.31 -22.23
C ASP A 193 -6.68 -5.74 -22.31
N ALA A 194 -7.15 -6.51 -23.29
CA ALA A 194 -6.75 -7.90 -23.49
C ALA A 194 -5.25 -8.05 -23.80
N ASP A 195 -4.66 -7.09 -24.53
CA ASP A 195 -3.25 -7.11 -24.86
C ASP A 195 -2.39 -6.85 -23.63
N LEU A 196 -2.78 -5.90 -22.79
CA LEU A 196 -2.14 -5.66 -21.50
C LEU A 196 -2.23 -6.89 -20.62
N HIS A 197 -3.43 -7.48 -20.51
CA HIS A 197 -3.66 -8.69 -19.72
C HIS A 197 -2.75 -9.82 -20.18
N ALA A 198 -2.70 -10.10 -21.49
CA ALA A 198 -1.85 -11.15 -22.06
C ALA A 198 -0.35 -10.92 -21.78
N ARG A 199 0.13 -9.68 -21.92
CA ARG A 199 1.53 -9.32 -21.59
C ARG A 199 1.85 -9.51 -20.12
N VAL A 200 0.95 -9.07 -19.24
CA VAL A 200 1.14 -9.09 -17.77
C VAL A 200 1.13 -10.52 -17.23
N THR A 201 0.31 -11.38 -17.83
CA THR A 201 0.13 -12.77 -17.37
C THR A 201 1.02 -13.77 -18.12
N ALA A 202 1.81 -13.32 -19.07
CA ALA A 202 2.72 -14.18 -19.82
C ALA A 202 3.68 -14.94 -18.90
N GLY A 203 3.64 -16.28 -18.95
CA GLY A 203 4.47 -17.14 -18.12
C GLY A 203 4.00 -17.30 -16.67
N LEU A 204 2.89 -16.69 -16.27
CA LEU A 204 2.30 -16.93 -14.96
C LEU A 204 1.43 -18.19 -14.96
N PRO A 205 1.41 -18.96 -13.84
CA PRO A 205 0.58 -20.16 -13.72
C PRO A 205 -0.88 -19.79 -13.46
N LEU A 206 -1.58 -19.34 -14.49
CA LEU A 206 -3.02 -19.07 -14.41
C LEU A 206 -3.81 -20.38 -14.31
N PRO A 207 -4.98 -20.36 -13.66
CA PRO A 207 -5.81 -21.57 -13.55
C PRO A 207 -6.26 -22.04 -14.93
N THR A 208 -6.12 -23.35 -15.20
CA THR A 208 -6.68 -23.96 -16.41
C THR A 208 -8.19 -24.17 -16.23
N PRO A 209 -8.97 -24.27 -17.32
CA PRO A 209 -10.39 -24.54 -17.23
C PRO A 209 -10.73 -25.74 -16.34
N GLY A 210 -11.63 -25.56 -15.38
CA GLY A 210 -12.06 -26.57 -14.42
C GLY A 210 -11.18 -26.72 -13.17
N ARG A 211 -10.04 -26.03 -13.08
CA ARG A 211 -9.20 -25.99 -11.86
C ARG A 211 -9.42 -24.69 -11.08
N ARG A 212 -9.35 -24.78 -9.78
CA ARG A 212 -9.38 -23.63 -8.87
C ARG A 212 -7.96 -23.25 -8.50
N MET A 213 -7.72 -21.96 -8.29
CA MET A 213 -6.42 -21.46 -7.88
C MET A 213 -6.51 -20.78 -6.50
N VAL A 214 -5.58 -21.14 -5.64
CA VAL A 214 -5.34 -20.48 -4.35
C VAL A 214 -4.04 -19.72 -4.45
N LEU A 215 -4.10 -18.40 -4.32
CA LEU A 215 -2.91 -17.55 -4.25
C LEU A 215 -2.44 -17.47 -2.79
N VAL A 216 -1.20 -17.86 -2.54
CA VAL A 216 -0.60 -17.81 -1.20
C VAL A 216 0.24 -16.55 -1.08
N THR A 217 -0.03 -15.74 -0.06
CA THR A 217 0.77 -14.54 0.26
C THR A 217 1.24 -14.61 1.70
N GLY A 218 2.52 -14.43 1.96
CA GLY A 218 3.04 -14.41 3.31
C GLY A 218 4.56 -14.40 3.33
N HIS A 219 5.15 -13.40 3.97
CA HIS A 219 6.61 -13.25 4.05
C HIS A 219 7.07 -12.37 5.22
N ARG A 220 6.31 -12.31 6.32
CA ARG A 220 6.73 -11.49 7.46
C ARG A 220 7.90 -12.14 8.19
N ARG A 221 8.92 -11.32 8.52
CA ARG A 221 10.14 -11.74 9.23
C ARG A 221 9.86 -12.40 10.59
N GLU A 222 8.74 -12.06 11.21
CA GLU A 222 8.28 -12.57 12.51
C GLU A 222 7.95 -14.07 12.48
N ASN A 223 7.80 -14.67 11.30
CA ASN A 223 7.40 -16.09 11.13
C ASN A 223 8.58 -17.04 10.86
N PHE A 224 9.82 -16.58 10.85
CA PHE A 224 10.96 -17.43 10.53
C PHE A 224 11.16 -18.54 11.58
N GLY A 225 11.65 -19.72 11.15
CA GLY A 225 11.88 -20.89 11.98
C GLY A 225 10.68 -21.87 12.01
N ALA A 226 10.49 -22.54 13.15
CA ALA A 226 9.52 -23.62 13.31
C ALA A 226 8.06 -23.22 12.98
N GLY A 227 7.70 -21.94 13.11
CA GLY A 227 6.39 -21.43 12.72
C GLY A 227 6.16 -21.49 11.21
N PHE A 228 7.16 -21.07 10.44
CA PHE A 228 7.09 -21.06 9.00
C PHE A 228 7.11 -22.47 8.39
N GLU A 229 7.87 -23.40 8.98
CA GLU A 229 7.84 -24.80 8.60
C GLU A 229 6.45 -25.44 8.77
N ARG A 230 5.74 -25.13 9.86
CA ARG A 230 4.36 -25.61 10.06
C ARG A 230 3.41 -25.06 8.99
N ILE A 231 3.60 -23.82 8.55
CA ILE A 231 2.83 -23.24 7.43
C ILE A 231 3.10 -23.99 6.15
N CYS A 232 4.36 -24.24 5.80
CA CYS A 232 4.73 -25.00 4.61
C CYS A 232 4.20 -26.44 4.67
N ALA A 233 4.25 -27.09 5.83
CA ALA A 233 3.67 -28.42 6.03
C ALA A 233 2.14 -28.43 5.85
N ALA A 234 1.44 -27.39 6.33
CA ALA A 234 0.00 -27.25 6.13
C ALA A 234 -0.35 -27.02 4.65
N LEU A 235 0.42 -26.18 3.93
CA LEU A 235 0.25 -26.00 2.48
C LEU A 235 0.50 -27.30 1.71
N ALA A 236 1.53 -28.07 2.08
CA ALA A 236 1.82 -29.38 1.48
C ALA A 236 0.68 -30.37 1.71
N ARG A 237 0.07 -30.36 2.90
CA ARG A 237 -1.10 -31.18 3.20
C ARG A 237 -2.30 -30.75 2.36
N LEU A 238 -2.61 -29.44 2.30
CA LEU A 238 -3.68 -28.92 1.45
C LEU A 238 -3.51 -29.33 -0.02
N ALA A 239 -2.29 -29.23 -0.56
CA ALA A 239 -2.00 -29.63 -1.93
C ALA A 239 -2.26 -31.13 -2.18
N ARG A 240 -1.92 -31.99 -1.23
CA ARG A 240 -2.20 -33.46 -1.33
C ARG A 240 -3.67 -33.80 -1.15
N ASP A 241 -4.35 -33.15 -0.22
CA ASP A 241 -5.77 -33.40 0.08
C ASP A 241 -6.67 -32.85 -1.04
N PHE A 242 -6.22 -31.82 -1.80
CA PHE A 242 -6.97 -31.20 -2.89
C PHE A 242 -6.19 -31.18 -4.20
N PRO A 243 -5.93 -32.30 -4.87
CA PRO A 243 -5.08 -32.37 -6.06
C PRO A 243 -5.63 -31.61 -7.29
N SER A 244 -6.94 -31.30 -7.29
CA SER A 244 -7.59 -30.49 -8.33
C SER A 244 -7.48 -28.96 -8.12
N VAL A 245 -6.87 -28.54 -7.02
CA VAL A 245 -6.66 -27.12 -6.68
C VAL A 245 -5.19 -26.79 -6.89
N ASP A 246 -4.91 -25.72 -7.62
CA ASP A 246 -3.55 -25.22 -7.80
C ASP A 246 -3.22 -24.20 -6.70
N LEU A 247 -2.10 -24.39 -6.02
CA LEU A 247 -1.55 -23.43 -5.08
C LEU A 247 -0.43 -22.63 -5.81
N VAL A 248 -0.60 -21.33 -5.90
CA VAL A 248 0.42 -20.45 -6.49
C VAL A 248 1.03 -19.61 -5.37
N TYR A 249 2.34 -19.72 -5.20
CA TYR A 249 3.05 -19.04 -4.13
C TYR A 249 4.22 -18.20 -4.67
N PRO A 250 4.08 -16.86 -4.75
CA PRO A 250 5.21 -15.97 -4.96
C PRO A 250 6.15 -16.00 -3.76
N VAL A 251 7.32 -16.63 -3.94
CA VAL A 251 8.27 -16.92 -2.86
C VAL A 251 9.25 -15.76 -2.69
N HIS A 252 9.32 -15.21 -1.49
CA HIS A 252 10.28 -14.15 -1.17
C HIS A 252 11.73 -14.65 -1.28
N LEU A 253 12.63 -13.79 -1.79
CA LEU A 253 14.04 -14.15 -2.09
C LEU A 253 14.90 -14.42 -0.85
N ASN A 254 14.39 -14.17 0.37
CA ASN A 254 15.12 -14.46 1.60
C ASN A 254 15.38 -15.98 1.73
N PRO A 255 16.63 -16.41 1.94
CA PRO A 255 16.98 -17.83 2.10
C PRO A 255 16.20 -18.55 3.19
N ASN A 256 15.86 -17.86 4.30
CA ASN A 256 15.04 -18.41 5.39
C ASN A 256 13.58 -18.71 4.97
N VAL A 257 13.13 -18.17 3.84
CA VAL A 257 11.85 -18.48 3.22
C VAL A 257 12.02 -19.55 2.16
N GLN A 258 13.01 -19.41 1.29
CA GLN A 258 13.22 -20.29 0.15
C GLN A 258 13.53 -21.74 0.55
N GLU A 259 14.37 -21.93 1.59
CA GLU A 259 14.77 -23.29 2.00
C GLU A 259 13.58 -24.17 2.41
N PRO A 260 12.78 -23.81 3.44
CA PRO A 260 11.66 -24.64 3.85
C PRO A 260 10.57 -24.75 2.78
N VAL A 261 10.34 -23.69 1.98
CA VAL A 261 9.38 -23.74 0.86
C VAL A 261 9.83 -24.75 -0.18
N ASN A 262 11.07 -24.68 -0.64
CA ASN A 262 11.59 -25.62 -1.64
C ASN A 262 11.62 -27.05 -1.12
N ARG A 263 12.07 -27.26 0.10
CA ARG A 263 12.14 -28.59 0.72
C ARG A 263 10.78 -29.26 0.88
N LEU A 264 9.74 -28.52 1.26
CA LEU A 264 8.43 -29.07 1.61
C LEU A 264 7.41 -29.03 0.46
N LEU A 265 7.57 -28.13 -0.52
CA LEU A 265 6.56 -27.85 -1.53
C LEU A 265 6.99 -28.13 -2.98
N SER A 266 8.29 -28.14 -3.31
CA SER A 266 8.75 -28.24 -4.70
C SER A 266 8.41 -29.56 -5.43
N GLY A 267 8.08 -30.61 -4.71
CA GLY A 267 7.74 -31.93 -5.30
C GLY A 267 6.26 -32.14 -5.58
N LEU A 268 5.41 -31.16 -5.34
CA LEU A 268 3.96 -31.29 -5.46
C LEU A 268 3.49 -30.71 -6.80
N SER A 269 2.84 -31.53 -7.62
CA SER A 269 2.49 -31.20 -9.03
C SER A 269 1.50 -30.05 -9.18
N ASN A 270 0.71 -29.78 -8.15
CA ASN A 270 -0.28 -28.69 -8.08
C ASN A 270 0.19 -27.50 -7.23
N VAL A 271 1.50 -27.42 -6.93
CA VAL A 271 2.10 -26.26 -6.26
C VAL A 271 3.06 -25.57 -7.22
N HIS A 272 2.79 -24.30 -7.48
CA HIS A 272 3.55 -23.45 -8.37
C HIS A 272 4.31 -22.41 -7.53
N LEU A 273 5.61 -22.64 -7.34
CA LEU A 273 6.52 -21.68 -6.69
C LEU A 273 7.04 -20.73 -7.75
N ILE A 274 6.75 -19.45 -7.60
CA ILE A 274 7.16 -18.42 -8.58
C ILE A 274 7.99 -17.32 -7.91
N ALA A 275 8.70 -16.54 -8.72
CA ALA A 275 9.39 -15.36 -8.24
C ALA A 275 8.40 -14.32 -7.66
N PRO A 276 8.85 -13.42 -6.76
CA PRO A 276 8.05 -12.30 -6.31
C PRO A 276 7.51 -11.50 -7.50
N LEU A 277 6.27 -11.08 -7.40
CA LEU A 277 5.58 -10.35 -8.47
C LEU A 277 5.60 -8.84 -8.20
N ASP A 278 5.73 -8.06 -9.26
CA ASP A 278 5.39 -6.65 -9.25
C ASP A 278 3.89 -6.45 -9.07
N TYR A 279 3.47 -5.22 -8.76
CA TYR A 279 2.08 -4.93 -8.40
C TYR A 279 1.06 -5.34 -9.48
N LEU A 280 1.33 -5.04 -10.76
CA LEU A 280 0.39 -5.32 -11.83
C LEU A 280 0.20 -6.84 -12.10
N PRO A 281 1.27 -7.67 -12.24
CA PRO A 281 1.12 -9.12 -12.28
C PRO A 281 0.48 -9.70 -11.01
N PHE A 282 0.80 -9.15 -9.85
CA PHE A 282 0.19 -9.59 -8.58
C PHE A 282 -1.33 -9.35 -8.57
N VAL A 283 -1.79 -8.19 -9.06
CA VAL A 283 -3.23 -7.90 -9.19
C VAL A 283 -3.90 -8.85 -10.19
N ALA A 284 -3.23 -9.17 -11.31
CA ALA A 284 -3.76 -10.15 -12.28
C ALA A 284 -3.92 -11.55 -11.64
N MET A 285 -2.95 -11.97 -10.82
CA MET A 285 -3.05 -13.23 -10.06
C MET A 285 -4.14 -13.20 -8.99
N LEU A 286 -4.32 -12.05 -8.31
CA LEU A 286 -5.44 -11.83 -7.38
C LEU A 286 -6.79 -11.98 -8.08
N ASP A 287 -6.95 -11.35 -9.25
CA ASP A 287 -8.20 -11.40 -10.01
C ASP A 287 -8.53 -12.81 -10.53
N ALA A 288 -7.50 -13.60 -10.86
CA ALA A 288 -7.64 -14.99 -11.32
C ALA A 288 -7.84 -15.99 -10.16
N ALA A 289 -7.49 -15.63 -8.93
CA ALA A 289 -7.55 -16.52 -7.79
C ALA A 289 -9.01 -16.78 -7.33
N THR A 290 -9.32 -18.03 -7.03
CA THR A 290 -10.57 -18.38 -6.34
C THR A 290 -10.51 -17.99 -4.88
N LEU A 291 -9.32 -18.07 -4.28
CA LEU A 291 -9.08 -17.81 -2.86
C LEU A 291 -7.68 -17.24 -2.66
N VAL A 292 -7.53 -16.36 -1.66
CA VAL A 292 -6.22 -15.91 -1.21
C VAL A 292 -5.97 -16.37 0.21
N LEU A 293 -4.86 -17.06 0.41
CA LEU A 293 -4.34 -17.41 1.73
C LEU A 293 -3.31 -16.37 2.14
N MET A 294 -3.66 -15.52 3.09
CA MET A 294 -2.75 -14.57 3.69
C MET A 294 -2.21 -15.13 5.01
N VAL A 295 -0.90 -15.27 5.09
CA VAL A 295 -0.22 -15.78 6.28
C VAL A 295 0.32 -14.61 7.09
N PHE A 296 -0.31 -14.31 8.23
CA PHE A 296 0.08 -13.28 9.18
C PHE A 296 0.40 -13.91 10.54
N GLY A 297 1.67 -14.04 10.87
CA GLY A 297 2.07 -14.64 12.13
C GLY A 297 1.54 -16.08 12.27
N PHE A 298 0.82 -16.35 13.36
CA PHE A 298 0.14 -17.62 13.58
C PHE A 298 -1.28 -17.67 13.00
N THR A 299 -1.72 -16.63 12.28
CA THR A 299 -3.07 -16.50 11.76
C THR A 299 -3.04 -16.64 10.24
N VAL A 300 -3.88 -17.53 9.71
CA VAL A 300 -4.16 -17.64 8.29
C VAL A 300 -5.48 -16.93 8.03
N ILE A 301 -5.45 -15.87 7.22
CA ILE A 301 -6.66 -15.19 6.78
C ILE A 301 -7.02 -15.72 5.39
N VAL A 302 -8.24 -16.20 5.26
CA VAL A 302 -8.82 -16.67 4.00
C VAL A 302 -9.71 -15.56 3.46
N ALA A 303 -9.38 -14.99 2.31
CA ALA A 303 -10.21 -13.99 1.64
C ALA A 303 -10.79 -14.55 0.34
N ASP A 304 -12.10 -14.43 0.19
CA ASP A 304 -12.80 -14.68 -1.06
C ASP A 304 -12.83 -13.38 -1.87
N ILE A 305 -12.21 -13.39 -3.07
CA ILE A 305 -12.09 -12.19 -3.91
C ILE A 305 -13.39 -11.91 -4.67
N VAL A 306 -14.22 -12.92 -4.89
CA VAL A 306 -15.52 -12.77 -5.57
C VAL A 306 -16.53 -12.05 -4.67
N ASN A 307 -16.31 -12.04 -3.35
CA ASN A 307 -17.18 -11.39 -2.38
C ASN A 307 -16.31 -10.71 -1.27
N PRO A 308 -15.78 -9.48 -1.50
CA PRO A 308 -14.83 -8.84 -0.59
C PRO A 308 -15.39 -8.50 0.81
N ILE A 309 -16.65 -8.88 1.09
CA ILE A 309 -17.36 -8.57 2.34
C ILE A 309 -17.19 -9.68 3.40
N LYS A 310 -16.59 -10.82 3.06
CA LYS A 310 -16.35 -11.93 4.01
C LYS A 310 -14.86 -12.07 4.32
N ILE A 311 -14.35 -11.20 5.17
CA ILE A 311 -13.14 -11.46 5.94
C ILE A 311 -13.60 -12.23 7.18
N PHE A 312 -13.24 -13.52 7.26
CA PHE A 312 -13.44 -14.35 8.43
C PHE A 312 -12.25 -14.26 9.37
#